data_ea5cfea14fcab6f9aa788d05ad6e5148
#
_entry.id   ea5cfea14fcab6f9aa788d05ad6e5148
#
_cell.length_a   1.000
_cell.length_b   1.000
_cell.length_c   1.000
_cell.angle_alpha   90.00
_cell.angle_beta   90.00
_cell.angle_gamma   90.00
#
_symmetry.space_group_name_H-M   'P 1'
#
loop_
_entity.id
_entity.type
_entity.pdbx_description
1 polymer ?
#
loop_
_entity_poly.entity_id
_entity_poly.type
_entity_poly.pdbx_seq_one_letter_code
_entity_poly.pdbx_strand_id
1 'polypeptide(L)'
;ATEKTVLERIPPRVHIREHASLELPHIMLLIHDEAHAIFSAIHPEACPVVYDFDLMQHGGHIKGYLLTGEHADAVCTLFDTLKGPIRIAVGDGNHSLAAAKACYEAIRQEIGAEAAAHHPARYALAEVGDIGDDSLVFEPIHRTVFHTDPAKLLTFLSGLNGCDHTVSYVTADGEGTISLPACGNTLACGALQHQLDRYLAENGGEVDYIHGDDTARQLGQQPGAISFLLPVFDKTT
;
A
#
# COMPACT_ATOMS: atom_id res chain seq x y z
N ALA A 1 -2.19 0.72 2.77
CA ALA A 1 -0.89 0.28 2.25
C ALA A 1 -0.59 -1.13 2.77
N THR A 2 -0.01 -1.95 1.93
CA THR A 2 0.40 -3.33 2.26
C THR A 2 1.71 -3.37 3.06
N GLU A 3 2.44 -2.27 3.08
CA GLU A 3 3.69 -2.06 3.80
C GLU A 3 3.51 -0.99 4.87
N LYS A 4 4.01 -1.25 6.08
CA LYS A 4 4.08 -0.25 7.14
C LYS A 4 5.06 0.86 6.75
N THR A 5 4.75 2.12 7.08
CA THR A 5 5.69 3.22 6.87
C THR A 5 6.95 3.02 7.69
N VAL A 6 8.08 2.85 7.01
CA VAL A 6 9.42 2.68 7.61
C VAL A 6 9.99 4.07 7.88
N LEU A 7 10.15 4.44 9.14
CA LEU A 7 10.52 5.80 9.56
C LEU A 7 11.92 6.20 9.07
N GLU A 8 12.84 5.25 9.00
CA GLU A 8 14.22 5.44 8.51
C GLU A 8 14.29 5.85 7.04
N ARG A 9 13.25 5.54 6.26
CA ARG A 9 13.14 5.91 4.85
C ARG A 9 12.66 7.35 4.62
N ILE A 10 12.20 8.06 5.67
CA ILE A 10 11.63 9.41 5.53
C ILE A 10 12.71 10.48 5.41
N PRO A 11 13.75 10.55 6.28
CA PRO A 11 14.73 11.64 6.23
C PRO A 11 15.45 11.80 4.88
N PRO A 12 15.92 10.74 4.19
CA PRO A 12 16.52 10.89 2.87
C PRO A 12 15.56 11.49 1.82
N ARG A 13 14.26 11.13 1.91
CA ARG A 13 13.22 11.66 1.02
C ARG A 13 12.92 13.13 1.31
N VAL A 14 12.87 13.52 2.57
CA VAL A 14 12.73 14.92 2.99
C VAL A 14 13.88 15.75 2.43
N HIS A 15 15.12 15.28 2.59
CA HIS A 15 16.30 16.01 2.09
C HIS A 15 16.28 16.25 0.58
N ILE A 16 15.77 15.30 -0.20
CA ILE A 16 15.61 15.49 -1.66
C ILE A 16 14.52 16.52 -1.94
N ARG A 17 13.40 16.47 -1.21
CA ARG A 17 12.21 17.30 -1.46
C ARG A 17 12.36 18.75 -1.02
N GLU A 18 13.01 19.01 0.11
CA GLU A 18 13.10 20.35 0.71
C GLU A 18 13.73 21.40 -0.22
N HIS A 19 14.50 20.95 -1.22
CA HIS A 19 15.14 21.81 -2.21
C HIS A 19 14.62 21.60 -3.65
N ALA A 20 13.62 20.75 -3.83
CA ALA A 20 13.07 20.46 -5.15
C ALA A 20 12.19 21.61 -5.63
N SER A 21 12.45 22.12 -6.84
CA SER A 21 11.62 23.14 -7.48
C SER A 21 10.26 22.61 -7.95
N LEU A 22 10.17 21.30 -8.17
CA LEU A 22 8.95 20.59 -8.60
C LEU A 22 8.94 19.20 -8.00
N GLU A 23 7.80 18.78 -7.52
CA GLU A 23 7.55 17.42 -7.04
C GLU A 23 6.33 16.83 -7.74
N LEU A 24 6.48 15.60 -8.21
CA LEU A 24 5.39 14.80 -8.77
C LEU A 24 5.39 13.41 -8.12
N PRO A 25 5.20 13.32 -6.79
CA PRO A 25 5.15 12.03 -6.12
C PRO A 25 3.89 11.30 -6.56
N HIS A 26 4.00 10.01 -6.86
CA HIS A 26 2.84 9.16 -7.08
C HIS A 26 2.35 8.65 -5.72
N ILE A 27 1.22 9.18 -5.28
CA ILE A 27 0.51 8.73 -4.08
C ILE A 27 -0.84 8.20 -4.55
N MET A 28 -1.06 6.90 -4.38
CA MET A 28 -2.31 6.25 -4.73
C MET A 28 -3.21 6.21 -3.49
N LEU A 29 -4.34 6.88 -3.58
CA LEU A 29 -5.41 6.85 -2.60
C LEU A 29 -6.54 5.98 -3.13
N LEU A 30 -7.07 5.12 -2.29
CA LEU A 30 -8.20 4.26 -2.60
C LEU A 30 -9.41 4.71 -1.80
N ILE A 31 -10.55 4.83 -2.49
CA ILE A 31 -11.85 5.08 -1.87
C ILE A 31 -12.77 3.90 -2.15
N HIS A 32 -13.81 3.73 -1.34
CA HIS A 32 -14.90 2.83 -1.61
C HIS A 32 -16.13 3.67 -1.94
N ASP A 33 -16.35 3.91 -3.25
CA ASP A 33 -17.50 4.65 -3.79
C ASP A 33 -18.59 3.67 -4.22
N GLU A 34 -19.20 3.00 -3.23
CA GLU A 34 -20.22 1.95 -3.46
C GLU A 34 -21.38 2.41 -4.36
N ALA A 35 -21.73 3.69 -4.29
CA ALA A 35 -22.76 4.29 -5.11
C ALA A 35 -22.25 4.77 -6.48
N HIS A 36 -20.95 4.65 -6.76
CA HIS A 36 -20.28 5.20 -7.94
C HIS A 36 -20.60 6.69 -8.19
N ALA A 37 -20.87 7.44 -7.13
CA ALA A 37 -21.34 8.83 -7.23
C ALA A 37 -20.22 9.78 -7.67
N ILE A 38 -19.00 9.55 -7.17
CA ILE A 38 -17.85 10.42 -7.44
C ILE A 38 -17.42 10.27 -8.91
N PHE A 39 -17.15 9.03 -9.34
CA PHE A 39 -16.66 8.79 -10.71
C PHE A 39 -17.76 9.01 -11.77
N SER A 40 -19.03 8.75 -11.45
CA SER A 40 -20.14 9.05 -12.35
C SER A 40 -20.41 10.55 -12.53
N ALA A 41 -20.03 11.38 -11.57
CA ALA A 41 -20.13 12.84 -11.67
C ALA A 41 -19.01 13.45 -12.55
N ILE A 42 -17.98 12.68 -12.89
CA ILE A 42 -16.95 13.08 -13.83
C ILE A 42 -17.49 12.83 -15.23
N HIS A 43 -17.96 13.87 -15.90
CA HIS A 43 -18.46 13.81 -17.29
C HIS A 43 -17.30 14.11 -18.25
N PRO A 44 -16.47 13.12 -18.62
CA PRO A 44 -15.25 13.35 -19.40
C PRO A 44 -15.52 13.98 -20.77
N GLU A 45 -16.70 13.70 -21.33
CA GLU A 45 -17.14 14.27 -22.61
C GLU A 45 -17.33 15.81 -22.57
N ALA A 46 -17.54 16.36 -21.37
CA ALA A 46 -17.66 17.80 -21.14
C ALA A 46 -16.32 18.47 -20.77
N CYS A 47 -15.25 17.70 -20.68
CA CYS A 47 -13.94 18.17 -20.19
C CYS A 47 -12.90 18.23 -21.33
N PRO A 48 -12.00 19.23 -21.33
CA PRO A 48 -10.89 19.26 -22.27
C PRO A 48 -9.96 18.07 -22.10
N VAL A 49 -9.58 17.44 -23.20
CA VAL A 49 -8.52 16.40 -23.21
C VAL A 49 -7.17 17.09 -23.07
N VAL A 50 -6.35 16.65 -22.12
CA VAL A 50 -5.00 17.19 -21.88
C VAL A 50 -3.91 16.25 -22.37
N TYR A 51 -4.16 14.96 -22.43
CA TYR A 51 -3.29 13.97 -23.06
C TYR A 51 -4.11 12.75 -23.52
N ASP A 52 -3.59 12.06 -24.55
CA ASP A 52 -4.23 10.91 -25.18
C ASP A 52 -3.14 10.14 -25.94
N PHE A 53 -2.59 9.05 -25.36
CA PHE A 53 -1.48 8.29 -25.94
C PHE A 53 -1.35 6.88 -25.38
N ASP A 54 -0.60 6.04 -26.12
CA ASP A 54 -0.27 4.69 -25.69
C ASP A 54 0.92 4.68 -24.75
N LEU A 55 0.84 3.90 -23.67
CA LEU A 55 1.91 3.72 -22.71
C LEU A 55 3.01 2.80 -23.26
N MET A 56 4.24 3.06 -22.85
CA MET A 56 5.38 2.22 -23.20
C MET A 56 5.23 0.79 -22.66
N GLN A 57 5.99 -0.15 -23.22
CA GLN A 57 6.06 -1.55 -22.78
C GLN A 57 4.69 -2.26 -22.76
N HIS A 58 3.81 -1.93 -23.70
CA HIS A 58 2.46 -2.47 -23.77
C HIS A 58 1.60 -2.20 -22.51
N GLY A 59 1.87 -1.11 -21.80
CA GLY A 59 1.15 -0.71 -20.61
C GLY A 59 -0.29 -0.24 -20.84
N GLY A 60 -0.80 -0.34 -22.10
CA GLY A 60 -2.14 0.07 -22.47
C GLY A 60 -2.19 1.51 -22.96
N HIS A 61 -3.38 2.11 -22.89
CA HIS A 61 -3.67 3.45 -23.37
C HIS A 61 -4.11 4.35 -22.21
N ILE A 62 -3.67 5.60 -22.18
CA ILE A 62 -4.08 6.59 -21.19
C ILE A 62 -4.64 7.84 -21.84
N LYS A 63 -5.79 8.29 -21.33
CA LYS A 63 -6.44 9.52 -21.74
C LYS A 63 -6.80 10.36 -20.52
N GLY A 64 -6.35 11.59 -20.48
CA GLY A 64 -6.58 12.52 -19.36
C GLY A 64 -7.45 13.69 -19.74
N TYR A 65 -8.33 14.06 -18.82
CA TYR A 65 -9.26 15.16 -18.93
C TYR A 65 -9.02 16.17 -17.81
N LEU A 66 -9.21 17.44 -18.10
CA LEU A 66 -9.03 18.52 -17.12
C LEU A 66 -10.40 18.92 -16.55
N LEU A 67 -10.60 18.67 -15.26
CA LEU A 67 -11.74 19.20 -14.52
C LEU A 67 -11.35 20.54 -13.88
N THR A 68 -12.15 21.56 -14.06
CA THR A 68 -11.92 22.90 -13.50
C THR A 68 -13.22 23.56 -13.04
N GLY A 69 -13.09 24.62 -12.23
CA GLY A 69 -14.21 25.44 -11.79
C GLY A 69 -15.28 24.67 -11.05
N GLU A 70 -16.53 25.04 -11.26
CA GLU A 70 -17.69 24.46 -10.58
C GLU A 70 -17.81 22.94 -10.74
N HIS A 71 -17.36 22.39 -11.87
CA HIS A 71 -17.35 20.95 -12.11
C HIS A 71 -16.37 20.23 -11.18
N ALA A 72 -15.15 20.74 -11.04
CA ALA A 72 -14.17 20.20 -10.09
C ALA A 72 -14.65 20.33 -8.64
N ASP A 73 -15.25 21.47 -8.28
CA ASP A 73 -15.79 21.72 -6.94
C ASP A 73 -16.94 20.76 -6.61
N ALA A 74 -17.84 20.50 -7.58
CA ALA A 74 -18.93 19.55 -7.43
C ALA A 74 -18.42 18.13 -7.19
N VAL A 75 -17.45 17.66 -7.96
CA VAL A 75 -16.79 16.35 -7.74
C VAL A 75 -16.11 16.29 -6.39
N CYS A 76 -15.35 17.32 -6.01
CA CYS A 76 -14.67 17.38 -4.70
C CYS A 76 -15.65 17.29 -3.53
N THR A 77 -16.82 17.93 -3.64
CA THR A 77 -17.86 17.90 -2.59
C THR A 77 -18.39 16.47 -2.35
N LEU A 78 -18.39 15.62 -3.36
CA LEU A 78 -18.85 14.23 -3.24
C LEU A 78 -17.96 13.38 -2.33
N PHE A 79 -16.68 13.73 -2.15
CA PHE A 79 -15.81 13.02 -1.20
C PHE A 79 -16.31 13.13 0.25
N ASP A 80 -17.09 14.16 0.59
CA ASP A 80 -17.72 14.29 1.90
C ASP A 80 -18.87 13.30 2.11
N THR A 81 -19.40 12.70 1.04
CA THR A 81 -20.44 11.68 1.09
C THR A 81 -19.94 10.29 1.43
N LEU A 82 -18.62 10.06 1.30
CA LEU A 82 -17.99 8.78 1.64
C LEU A 82 -18.26 8.41 3.10
N LYS A 83 -18.66 7.16 3.33
CA LYS A 83 -19.05 6.64 4.64
C LYS A 83 -18.06 5.57 5.11
N GLY A 84 -18.20 5.18 6.37
CA GLY A 84 -17.40 4.14 7.00
C GLY A 84 -16.28 4.68 7.89
N PRO A 85 -15.63 3.79 8.64
CA PRO A 85 -14.53 4.16 9.55
C PRO A 85 -13.27 4.61 8.80
N ILE A 86 -13.05 4.09 7.60
CA ILE A 86 -11.96 4.48 6.70
C ILE A 86 -12.59 4.96 5.39
N ARG A 87 -12.56 6.26 5.15
CA ARG A 87 -13.11 6.86 3.94
C ARG A 87 -12.11 6.87 2.79
N ILE A 88 -10.83 7.02 3.11
CA ILE A 88 -9.72 7.06 2.15
C ILE A 88 -8.59 6.22 2.73
N ALA A 89 -8.08 5.29 1.94
CA ALA A 89 -6.92 4.48 2.29
C ALA A 89 -5.74 4.80 1.37
N VAL A 90 -4.51 4.74 1.90
CA VAL A 90 -3.31 4.84 1.06
C VAL A 90 -3.03 3.47 0.47
N GLY A 91 -3.20 3.33 -0.84
CA GLY A 91 -2.86 2.12 -1.59
C GLY A 91 -1.35 1.99 -1.78
N ASP A 92 -0.71 3.08 -2.22
CA ASP A 92 0.75 3.18 -2.38
C ASP A 92 1.24 4.62 -2.17
N GLY A 93 2.55 4.80 -2.02
CA GLY A 93 3.17 6.12 -1.81
C GLY A 93 3.11 6.64 -0.37
N ASN A 94 2.90 5.77 0.62
CA ASN A 94 2.85 6.12 2.04
C ASN A 94 4.12 6.84 2.53
N HIS A 95 5.31 6.42 2.09
CA HIS A 95 6.57 7.10 2.41
C HIS A 95 6.67 8.49 1.78
N SER A 96 6.17 8.65 0.53
CA SER A 96 6.12 9.95 -0.14
C SER A 96 5.15 10.90 0.56
N LEU A 97 3.99 10.42 0.97
CA LEU A 97 3.02 11.21 1.74
C LEU A 97 3.58 11.62 3.11
N ALA A 98 4.26 10.70 3.80
CA ALA A 98 4.90 10.98 5.08
C ALA A 98 6.04 12.02 4.95
N ALA A 99 6.85 11.94 3.89
CA ALA A 99 7.88 12.93 3.59
C ALA A 99 7.28 14.31 3.27
N ALA A 100 6.19 14.36 2.47
CA ALA A 100 5.46 15.60 2.20
C ALA A 100 4.97 16.27 3.47
N LYS A 101 4.37 15.47 4.37
CA LYS A 101 3.91 15.96 5.67
C LYS A 101 5.06 16.51 6.51
N ALA A 102 6.20 15.80 6.56
CA ALA A 102 7.37 16.24 7.32
C ALA A 102 7.93 17.59 6.79
N CYS A 103 8.03 17.76 5.46
CA CYS A 103 8.42 19.04 4.85
C CYS A 103 7.44 20.15 5.19
N TYR A 104 6.12 19.90 5.10
CA TYR A 104 5.11 20.90 5.48
C TYR A 104 5.20 21.31 6.95
N GLU A 105 5.38 20.36 7.87
CA GLU A 105 5.50 20.66 9.29
C GLU A 105 6.77 21.48 9.61
N ALA A 106 7.89 21.23 8.91
CA ALA A 106 9.10 22.06 9.02
C ALA A 106 8.84 23.52 8.58
N ILE A 107 8.22 23.70 7.41
CA ILE A 107 7.81 25.02 6.91
C ILE A 107 6.86 25.71 7.90
N ARG A 108 5.88 24.98 8.43
CA ARG A 108 4.93 25.51 9.40
C ARG A 108 5.59 25.99 10.68
N GLN A 109 6.64 25.30 11.14
CA GLN A 109 7.43 25.76 12.30
C GLN A 109 8.21 27.03 12.00
N GLU A 110 8.71 27.20 10.78
CA GLU A 110 9.50 28.35 10.36
C GLU A 110 8.63 29.61 10.14
N ILE A 111 7.54 29.50 9.36
CA ILE A 111 6.74 30.67 8.94
C ILE A 111 5.46 30.89 9.80
N GLY A 112 5.16 29.97 10.72
CA GLY A 112 3.95 30.01 11.56
C GLY A 112 2.72 29.39 10.90
N ALA A 113 1.75 29.02 11.74
CA ALA A 113 0.58 28.23 11.32
C ALA A 113 -0.33 28.99 10.33
N GLU A 114 -0.49 30.30 10.52
CA GLU A 114 -1.35 31.13 9.66
C GLU A 114 -0.80 31.25 8.24
N ALA A 115 0.49 31.59 8.09
CA ALA A 115 1.14 31.67 6.80
C ALA A 115 1.22 30.30 6.12
N ALA A 116 1.54 29.24 6.87
CA ALA A 116 1.62 27.89 6.34
C ALA A 116 0.27 27.35 5.83
N ALA A 117 -0.86 27.82 6.37
CA ALA A 117 -2.17 27.41 5.89
C ALA A 117 -2.43 27.75 4.41
N HIS A 118 -1.71 28.74 3.87
CA HIS A 118 -1.80 29.16 2.48
C HIS A 118 -0.57 28.73 1.65
N HIS A 119 0.39 28.04 2.25
CA HIS A 119 1.60 27.61 1.56
C HIS A 119 1.34 26.39 0.66
N PRO A 120 1.90 26.33 -0.58
CA PRO A 120 1.70 25.21 -1.51
C PRO A 120 2.07 23.84 -0.94
N ALA A 121 3.10 23.76 -0.10
CA ALA A 121 3.54 22.52 0.55
C ALA A 121 2.47 21.88 1.48
N ARG A 122 1.35 22.57 1.75
CA ARG A 122 0.20 22.01 2.44
C ARG A 122 -0.45 20.87 1.65
N TYR A 123 -0.28 20.85 0.36
CA TYR A 123 -0.91 19.91 -0.54
C TYR A 123 0.10 18.93 -1.11
N ALA A 124 -0.32 17.71 -1.33
CA ALA A 124 0.42 16.70 -2.06
C ALA A 124 -0.41 16.22 -3.25
N LEU A 125 0.25 16.01 -4.40
CA LEU A 125 -0.41 15.40 -5.55
C LEU A 125 -0.74 13.93 -5.22
N ALA A 126 -1.97 13.53 -5.49
CA ALA A 126 -2.41 12.15 -5.30
C ALA A 126 -3.33 11.71 -6.44
N GLU A 127 -3.23 10.45 -6.81
CA GLU A 127 -4.21 9.75 -7.63
C GLU A 127 -5.27 9.15 -6.70
N VAL A 128 -6.53 9.22 -7.11
CA VAL A 128 -7.64 8.60 -6.37
C VAL A 128 -8.28 7.55 -7.26
N GLY A 129 -8.28 6.30 -6.80
CA GLY A 129 -8.94 5.17 -7.45
C GLY A 129 -10.08 4.61 -6.61
N ASP A 130 -11.08 4.03 -7.26
CA ASP A 130 -12.12 3.27 -6.59
C ASP A 130 -11.63 1.83 -6.36
N ILE A 131 -11.66 1.36 -5.10
CA ILE A 131 -11.31 -0.02 -4.76
C ILE A 131 -12.27 -1.03 -5.43
N GLY A 132 -13.49 -0.59 -5.73
CA GLY A 132 -14.50 -1.38 -6.43
C GLY A 132 -14.25 -1.56 -7.93
N ASP A 133 -13.32 -0.81 -8.54
CA ASP A 133 -13.01 -0.92 -9.96
C ASP A 133 -12.47 -2.31 -10.30
N ASP A 134 -13.09 -2.99 -11.27
CA ASP A 134 -12.74 -4.36 -11.68
C ASP A 134 -11.33 -4.46 -12.29
N SER A 135 -10.81 -3.36 -12.85
CA SER A 135 -9.44 -3.29 -13.37
C SER A 135 -8.36 -3.30 -12.29
N LEU A 136 -8.73 -2.93 -11.06
CA LEU A 136 -7.81 -2.94 -9.93
C LEU A 136 -7.67 -4.36 -9.37
N VAL A 137 -6.56 -5.01 -9.64
CA VAL A 137 -6.25 -6.36 -9.14
C VAL A 137 -5.33 -6.25 -7.93
N PHE A 138 -5.72 -6.89 -6.82
CA PHE A 138 -4.86 -7.03 -5.65
C PHE A 138 -4.06 -8.31 -5.74
N GLU A 139 -2.77 -8.17 -5.97
CA GLU A 139 -1.84 -9.29 -5.89
C GLU A 139 -1.36 -9.47 -4.44
N PRO A 140 -1.20 -10.71 -3.96
CA PRO A 140 -0.66 -10.95 -2.64
C PRO A 140 0.81 -10.55 -2.59
N ILE A 141 1.20 -9.90 -1.52
CA ILE A 141 2.60 -9.66 -1.22
C ILE A 141 3.05 -10.71 -0.23
N HIS A 142 3.91 -11.62 -0.70
CA HIS A 142 4.43 -12.72 0.09
C HIS A 142 5.43 -12.26 1.13
N ARG A 143 5.76 -13.11 2.08
CA ARG A 143 6.77 -12.85 3.12
C ARG A 143 7.87 -13.88 2.99
N THR A 144 9.11 -13.41 2.79
CA THR A 144 10.30 -14.26 2.88
C THR A 144 11.09 -13.87 4.11
N VAL A 145 11.38 -14.84 4.96
CA VAL A 145 12.23 -14.65 6.14
C VAL A 145 13.60 -15.24 5.84
N PHE A 146 14.62 -14.41 5.98
CA PHE A 146 16.02 -14.76 5.78
C PHE A 146 16.75 -14.85 7.10
N HIS A 147 17.93 -15.50 7.08
CA HIS A 147 18.81 -15.64 8.24
C HIS A 147 18.10 -16.28 9.43
N THR A 148 17.28 -17.29 9.16
CA THR A 148 16.48 -18.01 10.16
C THR A 148 16.69 -19.51 10.06
N ASP A 149 16.26 -20.23 11.09
CA ASP A 149 16.06 -21.68 11.04
C ASP A 149 14.60 -21.96 10.65
N PRO A 150 14.32 -22.42 9.40
CA PRO A 150 12.97 -22.69 8.95
C PRO A 150 12.20 -23.69 9.81
N ALA A 151 12.89 -24.74 10.29
CA ALA A 151 12.24 -25.77 11.12
C ALA A 151 11.80 -25.22 12.47
N LYS A 152 12.63 -24.36 13.07
CA LYS A 152 12.32 -23.68 14.32
C LYS A 152 11.14 -22.71 14.16
N LEU A 153 11.15 -21.92 13.08
CA LEU A 153 10.04 -21.00 12.79
C LEU A 153 8.73 -21.74 12.52
N LEU A 154 8.75 -22.83 11.73
CA LEU A 154 7.59 -23.66 11.49
C LEU A 154 7.06 -24.31 12.80
N THR A 155 7.96 -24.77 13.68
CA THR A 155 7.58 -25.31 14.99
C THR A 155 6.90 -24.24 15.85
N PHE A 156 7.43 -23.02 15.88
CA PHE A 156 6.81 -21.90 16.58
C PHE A 156 5.40 -21.61 16.05
N LEU A 157 5.24 -21.46 14.72
CA LEU A 157 3.95 -21.16 14.11
C LEU A 157 2.92 -22.29 14.30
N SER A 158 3.34 -23.54 14.16
CA SER A 158 2.47 -24.71 14.39
C SER A 158 2.03 -24.84 15.84
N GLY A 159 2.87 -24.40 16.78
CA GLY A 159 2.54 -24.41 18.21
C GLY A 159 1.44 -23.42 18.62
N LEU A 160 1.04 -22.51 17.71
CA LEU A 160 -0.05 -21.56 17.97
C LEU A 160 -1.45 -22.20 17.91
N ASN A 161 -1.56 -23.43 17.39
CA ASN A 161 -2.81 -24.21 17.31
C ASN A 161 -3.99 -23.45 16.69
N GLY A 162 -3.73 -22.64 15.66
CA GLY A 162 -4.75 -21.89 14.93
C GLY A 162 -5.38 -22.70 13.82
N CYS A 163 -6.60 -22.32 13.42
CA CYS A 163 -7.30 -22.93 12.28
C CYS A 163 -8.04 -21.90 11.39
N ASP A 164 -7.84 -20.59 11.65
CA ASP A 164 -8.62 -19.55 11.01
C ASP A 164 -8.05 -19.16 9.64
N HIS A 165 -6.73 -19.24 9.50
CA HIS A 165 -6.04 -18.90 8.24
C HIS A 165 -5.06 -20.00 7.86
N THR A 166 -5.12 -20.45 6.61
CA THR A 166 -4.14 -21.38 6.03
C THR A 166 -3.18 -20.61 5.13
N VAL A 167 -1.88 -20.80 5.33
CA VAL A 167 -0.82 -20.16 4.55
C VAL A 167 0.13 -21.25 4.06
N SER A 168 0.46 -21.20 2.76
CA SER A 168 1.46 -22.09 2.17
C SER A 168 2.88 -21.57 2.47
N TYR A 169 3.82 -22.49 2.60
CA TYR A 169 5.24 -22.13 2.75
C TYR A 169 6.15 -22.94 1.83
N VAL A 170 7.31 -22.39 1.58
CA VAL A 170 8.40 -23.01 0.77
C VAL A 170 9.70 -22.86 1.53
N THR A 171 10.46 -23.96 1.63
CA THR A 171 11.82 -24.02 2.20
C THR A 171 12.75 -24.80 1.28
N ALA A 172 14.02 -24.88 1.59
CA ALA A 172 14.97 -25.75 0.90
C ALA A 172 14.59 -27.25 1.01
N ASP A 173 13.91 -27.65 2.09
CA ASP A 173 13.52 -29.03 2.36
C ASP A 173 12.17 -29.42 1.74
N GLY A 174 11.42 -28.45 1.17
CA GLY A 174 10.13 -28.69 0.54
C GLY A 174 9.08 -27.62 0.84
N GLU A 175 7.85 -27.97 0.47
CA GLU A 175 6.68 -27.09 0.59
C GLU A 175 5.62 -27.73 1.54
N GLY A 176 4.81 -26.87 2.12
CA GLY A 176 3.70 -27.30 2.96
C GLY A 176 2.74 -26.17 3.26
N THR A 177 1.87 -26.43 4.23
CA THR A 177 0.90 -25.44 4.72
C THR A 177 0.97 -25.36 6.23
N ILE A 178 0.68 -24.17 6.76
CA ILE A 178 0.47 -23.97 8.19
C ILE A 178 -0.88 -23.31 8.41
N SER A 179 -1.46 -23.56 9.56
CA SER A 179 -2.68 -22.90 10.02
C SER A 179 -2.36 -21.93 11.14
N LEU A 180 -2.89 -20.72 11.06
CA LEU A 180 -2.67 -19.64 12.02
C LEU A 180 -3.97 -19.26 12.71
N PRO A 181 -3.93 -18.84 13.97
CA PRO A 181 -5.07 -18.24 14.64
C PRO A 181 -5.38 -16.86 14.06
N ALA A 182 -6.64 -16.48 14.07
CA ALA A 182 -7.02 -15.10 13.79
C ALA A 182 -6.40 -14.15 14.82
N CYS A 183 -5.98 -13.00 14.38
CA CYS A 183 -5.51 -11.90 15.22
C CYS A 183 -6.50 -10.73 15.07
N GLY A 184 -7.56 -10.73 15.87
CA GLY A 184 -8.68 -9.82 15.69
C GLY A 184 -9.41 -10.09 14.37
N ASN A 185 -9.82 -9.04 13.67
CA ASN A 185 -10.44 -9.09 12.34
C ASN A 185 -9.40 -8.95 11.21
N THR A 186 -8.21 -9.52 11.37
CA THR A 186 -7.15 -9.39 10.36
C THR A 186 -7.23 -10.49 9.32
N LEU A 187 -6.80 -10.16 8.09
CA LEU A 187 -6.57 -11.11 7.02
C LEU A 187 -5.37 -12.03 7.34
N ALA A 188 -5.23 -13.12 6.59
CA ALA A 188 -4.11 -14.05 6.72
C ALA A 188 -2.73 -13.35 6.73
N CYS A 189 -2.55 -12.31 5.90
CA CYS A 189 -1.32 -11.52 5.86
C CYS A 189 -1.04 -10.78 7.17
N GLY A 190 -2.07 -10.23 7.82
CA GLY A 190 -1.93 -9.56 9.12
C GLY A 190 -1.68 -10.55 10.26
N ALA A 191 -2.38 -11.69 10.25
CA ALA A 191 -2.18 -12.76 11.21
C ALA A 191 -0.75 -13.32 11.14
N LEU A 192 -0.26 -13.61 9.91
CA LEU A 192 1.12 -14.06 9.70
C LEU A 192 2.13 -13.00 10.17
N GLN A 193 1.97 -11.74 9.72
CA GLN A 193 2.90 -10.66 10.07
C GLN A 193 3.06 -10.50 11.58
N HIS A 194 1.95 -10.52 12.31
CA HIS A 194 1.98 -10.42 13.76
C HIS A 194 2.82 -11.53 14.41
N GLN A 195 2.74 -12.77 13.91
CA GLN A 195 3.51 -13.88 14.45
C GLN A 195 4.97 -13.82 14.02
N LEU A 196 5.26 -13.38 12.80
CA LEU A 196 6.63 -13.16 12.34
C LEU A 196 7.33 -12.07 13.17
N ASP A 197 6.66 -10.94 13.42
CA ASP A 197 7.21 -9.86 14.25
C ASP A 197 7.59 -10.37 15.66
N ARG A 198 6.75 -11.20 16.27
CA ARG A 198 7.02 -11.82 17.57
C ARG A 198 8.23 -12.75 17.52
N TYR A 199 8.26 -13.65 16.53
CA TYR A 199 9.35 -14.59 16.38
C TYR A 199 10.68 -13.90 16.14
N LEU A 200 10.71 -12.93 15.24
CA LEU A 200 11.93 -12.20 14.87
C LEU A 200 12.49 -11.36 16.02
N ALA A 201 11.62 -10.79 16.86
CA ALA A 201 12.03 -10.05 18.05
C ALA A 201 12.86 -10.92 19.04
N GLU A 202 12.57 -12.22 19.10
CA GLU A 202 13.24 -13.15 20.03
C GLU A 202 14.39 -13.93 19.39
N ASN A 203 14.33 -14.19 18.08
CA ASN A 203 15.22 -15.13 17.40
C ASN A 203 16.11 -14.46 16.35
N GLY A 204 15.86 -13.20 16.02
CA GLY A 204 16.54 -12.52 14.90
C GLY A 204 16.04 -13.02 13.55
N GLY A 205 16.70 -12.58 12.47
CA GLY A 205 16.33 -12.79 11.09
C GLY A 205 15.76 -11.51 10.48
N GLU A 206 15.49 -11.55 9.19
CA GLU A 206 14.96 -10.42 8.41
C GLU A 206 13.75 -10.89 7.60
N VAL A 207 12.68 -10.09 7.58
CA VAL A 207 11.52 -10.33 6.71
C VAL A 207 11.54 -9.36 5.54
N ASP A 208 11.36 -9.91 4.33
CA ASP A 208 11.19 -9.11 3.12
C ASP A 208 9.82 -9.39 2.46
N TYR A 209 9.37 -8.42 1.69
CA TYR A 209 8.05 -8.36 1.05
C TYR A 209 8.21 -8.62 -0.44
N ILE A 210 7.74 -9.77 -0.90
CA ILE A 210 8.04 -10.30 -2.23
C ILE A 210 6.78 -10.30 -3.10
N HIS A 211 6.88 -9.67 -4.26
CA HIS A 211 5.89 -9.74 -5.31
C HIS A 211 6.15 -10.93 -6.23
N GLY A 212 5.08 -11.67 -6.52
CA GLY A 212 5.09 -12.81 -7.44
C GLY A 212 5.49 -14.13 -6.78
N ASP A 213 4.67 -15.15 -7.03
CA ASP A 213 4.81 -16.51 -6.48
C ASP A 213 6.14 -17.15 -6.83
N ASP A 214 6.56 -17.06 -8.09
CA ASP A 214 7.80 -17.70 -8.57
C ASP A 214 9.03 -17.14 -7.85
N THR A 215 9.09 -15.82 -7.68
CA THR A 215 10.19 -15.17 -6.95
C THR A 215 10.19 -15.58 -5.48
N ALA A 216 9.04 -15.59 -4.85
CA ALA A 216 8.92 -16.00 -3.44
C ALA A 216 9.34 -17.46 -3.25
N ARG A 217 8.91 -18.37 -4.14
CA ARG A 217 9.30 -19.79 -4.13
C ARG A 217 10.82 -19.94 -4.28
N GLN A 218 11.41 -19.25 -5.22
CA GLN A 218 12.84 -19.30 -5.48
C GLN A 218 13.67 -18.81 -4.28
N LEU A 219 13.21 -17.75 -3.62
CA LEU A 219 13.87 -17.21 -2.42
C LEU A 219 13.71 -18.15 -1.23
N GLY A 220 12.55 -18.74 -1.03
CA GLY A 220 12.28 -19.68 0.07
C GLY A 220 13.13 -20.96 -0.01
N GLN A 221 13.55 -21.38 -1.21
CA GLN A 221 14.43 -22.54 -1.41
C GLN A 221 15.90 -22.27 -1.04
N GLN A 222 16.27 -21.05 -0.71
CA GLN A 222 17.64 -20.74 -0.28
C GLN A 222 17.92 -21.27 1.14
N PRO A 223 19.16 -21.71 1.43
CA PRO A 223 19.52 -22.12 2.77
C PRO A 223 19.29 -21.01 3.80
N GLY A 224 18.63 -21.34 4.91
CA GLY A 224 18.32 -20.37 5.96
C GLY A 224 17.20 -19.37 5.61
N ALA A 225 16.41 -19.69 4.60
CA ALA A 225 15.25 -18.92 4.21
C ALA A 225 13.97 -19.75 4.22
N ILE A 226 12.84 -19.07 4.40
CA ILE A 226 11.49 -19.62 4.25
C ILE A 226 10.59 -18.55 3.67
N SER A 227 9.82 -18.90 2.65
CA SER A 227 8.80 -18.04 2.07
C SER A 227 7.40 -18.49 2.43
N PHE A 228 6.55 -17.55 2.78
CA PHE A 228 5.12 -17.75 3.01
C PHE A 228 4.33 -17.15 1.86
N LEU A 229 3.61 -18.02 1.16
CA LEU A 229 2.78 -17.64 0.02
C LEU A 229 1.38 -17.30 0.53
N LEU A 230 1.03 -16.04 0.49
CA LEU A 230 -0.25 -15.55 0.96
C LEU A 230 -1.35 -15.74 -0.08
N PRO A 231 -2.56 -16.06 0.33
CA PRO A 231 -3.69 -16.14 -0.58
C PRO A 231 -4.08 -14.76 -1.12
N VAL A 232 -4.65 -14.74 -2.32
CA VAL A 232 -5.37 -13.58 -2.84
C VAL A 232 -6.60 -13.35 -1.95
N PHE A 233 -6.87 -12.12 -1.60
CA PHE A 233 -8.07 -11.77 -0.86
C PHE A 233 -9.04 -10.97 -1.74
N ASP A 234 -10.33 -11.10 -1.44
CA ASP A 234 -11.39 -10.36 -2.09
C ASP A 234 -11.37 -8.89 -1.61
N LYS A 235 -11.66 -7.96 -2.53
CA LYS A 235 -11.71 -6.52 -2.25
C LYS A 235 -12.79 -6.13 -1.23
N THR A 236 -13.78 -7.02 -1.05
CA THR A 236 -14.91 -6.82 -0.13
C THR A 236 -14.65 -7.39 1.27
N THR A 237 -13.49 -8.02 1.50
CA THR A 237 -13.07 -8.56 2.79
C THR A 237 -12.23 -7.53 3.54
#